data_ea30a91abd08e651bae20fbbcb336323
#
_entry.id   ea30a91abd08e651bae20fbbcb336323
#
_cell.length_a   1.000
_cell.length_b   1.000
_cell.length_c   1.000
_cell.angle_alpha   90.00
_cell.angle_beta   90.00
_cell.angle_gamma   90.00
#
_symmetry.space_group_name_H-M   'P 1'
#
loop_
_entity.id
_entity.type
_entity.pdbx_description
1 polymer ?
#
loop_
_entity_poly.entity_id
_entity_poly.type
_entity_poly.pdbx_seq_one_letter_code
_entity_poly.pdbx_strand_id
1 'polypeptide(L)'
;MEQDKDWNPDLYLKFRNERTQPSIDLIRKIDISFQPKSILDIGCGPGNSSQVLLERWPKAILTGVDNSEKMIEAAKKSYPNNTWIVADASKYTTSVKFDIVFSNATIQWIPHHEKLFKKLYNLVSENGVLAISVPRFDEMPISKIIEKIANKEKWKEVTKGCSETFTRFNYEFYYDLTSGDYQKVEFWQTDYIHVLESQSAIVEWTSSTGMKPYLDRLTDQEKLKFEDEVLAEIKIDYPVQTNSKVLFPFRRLFMIGYKSLKSIAKQDGVN
;
A
#
# COMPACT_ATOMS: atom_id res chain seq x y z
N MET A 1 9.85 -22.77 18.65
CA MET A 1 10.45 -21.79 17.72
C MET A 1 9.46 -20.64 17.60
N GLU A 2 9.88 -19.43 17.89
CA GLU A 2 9.07 -18.24 17.70
C GLU A 2 8.77 -18.12 16.20
N GLN A 3 7.50 -18.07 15.81
CA GLN A 3 7.14 -17.96 14.39
C GLN A 3 7.62 -16.59 13.89
N ASP A 4 8.33 -16.62 12.76
CA ASP A 4 8.78 -15.42 12.07
C ASP A 4 7.55 -14.68 11.51
N LYS A 5 7.16 -13.61 12.20
CA LYS A 5 5.99 -12.76 11.87
C LYS A 5 6.31 -11.64 10.89
N ASP A 6 7.57 -11.53 10.45
CA ASP A 6 7.98 -10.50 9.51
C ASP A 6 7.41 -10.76 8.10
N TRP A 7 7.49 -9.75 7.25
CA TRP A 7 7.06 -9.86 5.86
C TRP A 7 8.04 -10.71 5.05
N ASN A 8 7.52 -11.51 4.12
CA ASN A 8 8.34 -12.34 3.23
C ASN A 8 8.51 -11.63 1.87
N PRO A 9 9.73 -11.10 1.56
CA PRO A 9 9.98 -10.39 0.31
C PRO A 9 9.78 -11.25 -0.93
N ASP A 10 10.16 -12.54 -0.90
CA ASP A 10 10.06 -13.44 -2.07
C ASP A 10 8.61 -13.69 -2.44
N LEU A 11 7.75 -14.00 -1.45
CA LEU A 11 6.33 -14.16 -1.66
C LEU A 11 5.67 -12.85 -2.11
N TYR A 12 6.12 -11.71 -1.58
CA TYR A 12 5.66 -10.40 -2.00
C TYR A 12 6.03 -10.11 -3.45
N LEU A 13 7.24 -10.45 -3.88
CA LEU A 13 7.78 -10.20 -5.22
C LEU A 13 7.19 -11.12 -6.30
N LYS A 14 6.57 -12.24 -5.93
CA LYS A 14 5.90 -13.15 -6.88
C LYS A 14 4.84 -12.42 -7.73
N PHE A 15 4.17 -11.43 -7.15
CA PHE A 15 3.18 -10.57 -7.83
C PHE A 15 3.69 -9.14 -8.04
N ARG A 16 5.00 -9.02 -8.35
CA ARG A 16 5.67 -7.72 -8.42
C ARG A 16 5.00 -6.77 -9.41
N ASN A 17 4.68 -7.23 -10.60
CA ASN A 17 4.14 -6.39 -11.66
C ASN A 17 2.79 -5.81 -11.26
N GLU A 18 1.88 -6.66 -10.78
CA GLU A 18 0.54 -6.27 -10.36
C GLU A 18 0.57 -5.36 -9.15
N ARG A 19 1.50 -5.58 -8.21
CA ARG A 19 1.67 -4.74 -7.00
C ARG A 19 2.35 -3.42 -7.29
N THR A 20 3.15 -3.33 -8.37
CA THR A 20 3.84 -2.11 -8.76
C THR A 20 2.97 -1.20 -9.63
N GLN A 21 2.01 -1.76 -10.39
CA GLN A 21 1.16 -0.98 -11.29
C GLN A 21 0.44 0.20 -10.61
N PRO A 22 -0.17 0.06 -9.41
CA PRO A 22 -0.76 1.20 -8.72
C PRO A 22 0.23 2.32 -8.38
N SER A 23 1.49 1.97 -8.06
CA SER A 23 2.54 2.98 -7.86
C SER A 23 2.84 3.74 -9.15
N ILE A 24 2.92 3.05 -10.28
CA ILE A 24 3.14 3.65 -11.61
C ILE A 24 2.01 4.65 -11.91
N ASP A 25 0.75 4.24 -11.71
CA ASP A 25 -0.41 5.07 -12.02
C ASP A 25 -0.48 6.29 -11.09
N LEU A 26 -0.23 6.10 -9.79
CA LEU A 26 -0.18 7.20 -8.82
C LEU A 26 0.95 8.18 -9.17
N ILE A 27 2.16 7.67 -9.43
CA ILE A 27 3.33 8.50 -9.74
C ILE A 27 3.10 9.30 -11.02
N ARG A 28 2.52 8.68 -12.06
CA ARG A 28 2.20 9.36 -13.34
C ARG A 28 1.19 10.48 -13.17
N LYS A 29 0.26 10.35 -12.22
CA LYS A 29 -0.79 11.33 -11.95
C LYS A 29 -0.29 12.56 -11.18
N ILE A 30 0.85 12.47 -10.48
CA ILE A 30 1.43 13.62 -9.77
C ILE A 30 1.77 14.72 -10.78
N ASP A 31 1.09 15.86 -10.65
CA ASP A 31 1.30 17.03 -11.49
C ASP A 31 2.14 18.08 -10.72
N ILE A 32 3.44 18.08 -10.98
CA ILE A 32 4.37 19.06 -10.42
C ILE A 32 5.20 19.70 -11.52
N SER A 33 5.32 21.01 -11.44
CA SER A 33 6.09 21.83 -12.40
C SER A 33 7.58 21.93 -12.09
N PHE A 34 8.03 21.30 -10.99
CA PHE A 34 9.43 21.35 -10.56
C PHE A 34 10.02 19.93 -10.50
N GLN A 35 11.36 19.86 -10.50
CA GLN A 35 12.07 18.61 -10.26
C GLN A 35 12.21 18.40 -8.75
N PRO A 36 11.60 17.35 -8.15
CA PRO A 36 11.77 17.06 -6.74
C PRO A 36 13.23 16.71 -6.44
N LYS A 37 13.74 17.25 -5.34
CA LYS A 37 15.10 16.97 -4.84
C LYS A 37 15.09 15.85 -3.82
N SER A 38 13.98 15.66 -3.11
CA SER A 38 13.86 14.70 -2.02
C SER A 38 12.51 13.97 -2.04
N ILE A 39 12.55 12.66 -1.87
CA ILE A 39 11.39 11.78 -1.85
C ILE A 39 11.46 10.91 -0.60
N LEU A 40 10.34 10.80 0.12
CA LEU A 40 10.14 9.86 1.19
C LEU A 40 9.11 8.81 0.76
N ASP A 41 9.49 7.54 0.78
CA ASP A 41 8.61 6.40 0.52
C ASP A 41 8.27 5.70 1.86
N ILE A 42 7.04 5.87 2.33
CA ILE A 42 6.52 5.31 3.58
C ILE A 42 5.93 3.91 3.32
N GLY A 43 6.50 2.90 3.98
CA GLY A 43 6.21 1.49 3.72
C GLY A 43 6.79 1.07 2.38
N CYS A 44 8.06 1.37 2.18
CA CYS A 44 8.75 1.18 0.90
C CYS A 44 8.89 -0.31 0.51
N GLY A 45 8.68 -1.23 1.46
CA GLY A 45 8.88 -2.67 1.23
C GLY A 45 10.28 -2.95 0.67
N PRO A 46 10.40 -3.87 -0.30
CA PRO A 46 11.69 -4.22 -0.93
C PRO A 46 12.13 -3.20 -2.00
N GLY A 47 11.51 -2.01 -2.07
CA GLY A 47 11.93 -0.90 -2.90
C GLY A 47 11.28 -0.80 -4.30
N ASN A 48 10.24 -1.57 -4.59
CA ASN A 48 9.59 -1.56 -5.91
C ASN A 48 9.01 -0.20 -6.28
N SER A 49 8.21 0.40 -5.40
CA SER A 49 7.62 1.74 -5.59
C SER A 49 8.71 2.80 -5.68
N SER A 50 9.72 2.67 -4.81
CA SER A 50 10.88 3.57 -4.77
C SER A 50 11.63 3.60 -6.10
N GLN A 51 11.80 2.44 -6.76
CA GLN A 51 12.44 2.37 -8.08
C GLN A 51 11.63 3.15 -9.13
N VAL A 52 10.30 2.99 -9.16
CA VAL A 52 9.42 3.73 -10.09
C VAL A 52 9.50 5.24 -9.86
N LEU A 53 9.60 5.68 -8.60
CA LEU A 53 9.80 7.09 -8.27
C LEU A 53 11.09 7.62 -8.88
N LEU A 54 12.19 6.87 -8.76
CA LEU A 54 13.50 7.27 -9.30
C LEU A 54 13.58 7.14 -10.83
N GLU A 55 12.82 6.26 -11.46
CA GLU A 55 12.70 6.22 -12.92
C GLU A 55 12.09 7.53 -13.47
N ARG A 56 11.10 8.10 -12.75
CA ARG A 56 10.51 9.38 -13.12
C ARG A 56 11.41 10.57 -12.73
N TRP A 57 12.05 10.51 -11.57
CA TRP A 57 12.86 11.60 -11.02
C TRP A 57 14.27 11.12 -10.62
N PRO A 58 15.14 10.84 -11.61
CA PRO A 58 16.43 10.17 -11.37
C PRO A 58 17.45 11.00 -10.59
N LYS A 59 17.19 12.30 -10.40
CA LYS A 59 18.06 13.19 -9.62
C LYS A 59 17.59 13.40 -8.18
N ALA A 60 16.43 12.82 -7.80
CA ALA A 60 15.92 12.94 -6.46
C ALA A 60 16.68 12.03 -5.49
N ILE A 61 16.90 12.51 -4.28
CA ILE A 61 17.41 11.70 -3.16
C ILE A 61 16.21 11.01 -2.53
N LEU A 62 16.22 9.67 -2.52
CA LEU A 62 15.15 8.87 -1.98
C LEU A 62 15.52 8.30 -0.61
N THR A 63 14.58 8.45 0.32
CA THR A 63 14.58 7.77 1.63
C THR A 63 13.38 6.83 1.70
N GLY A 64 13.62 5.54 1.88
CA GLY A 64 12.58 4.54 2.11
C GLY A 64 12.51 4.17 3.59
N VAL A 65 11.30 4.06 4.11
CA VAL A 65 11.01 3.67 5.51
C VAL A 65 10.06 2.48 5.50
N ASP A 66 10.41 1.42 6.21
CA ASP A 66 9.55 0.26 6.44
C ASP A 66 9.81 -0.31 7.83
N ASN A 67 8.82 -0.94 8.46
CA ASN A 67 8.98 -1.55 9.77
C ASN A 67 9.54 -2.98 9.71
N SER A 68 9.63 -3.58 8.54
CA SER A 68 10.17 -4.91 8.31
C SER A 68 11.67 -4.85 8.03
N GLU A 69 12.47 -5.49 8.88
CA GLU A 69 13.91 -5.61 8.67
C GLU A 69 14.23 -6.35 7.37
N LYS A 70 13.50 -7.44 7.09
CA LYS A 70 13.69 -8.24 5.86
C LYS A 70 13.39 -7.45 4.60
N MET A 71 12.34 -6.62 4.61
CA MET A 71 12.02 -5.75 3.48
C MET A 71 13.13 -4.72 3.26
N ILE A 72 13.63 -4.10 4.32
CA ILE A 72 14.73 -3.13 4.24
C ILE A 72 16.04 -3.78 3.78
N GLU A 73 16.35 -5.00 4.23
CA GLU A 73 17.52 -5.75 3.74
C GLU A 73 17.41 -6.05 2.24
N ALA A 74 16.23 -6.48 1.78
CA ALA A 74 15.98 -6.70 0.35
C ALA A 74 16.10 -5.41 -0.46
N ALA A 75 15.60 -4.27 0.05
CA ALA A 75 15.72 -2.97 -0.58
C ALA A 75 17.19 -2.51 -0.67
N LYS A 76 17.96 -2.63 0.41
CA LYS A 76 19.41 -2.33 0.42
C LYS A 76 20.18 -3.17 -0.58
N LYS A 77 19.85 -4.45 -0.68
CA LYS A 77 20.51 -5.37 -1.63
C LYS A 77 20.18 -4.99 -3.09
N SER A 78 18.94 -4.67 -3.37
CA SER A 78 18.47 -4.37 -4.74
C SER A 78 18.81 -2.96 -5.19
N TYR A 79 18.83 -1.98 -4.27
CA TYR A 79 18.99 -0.55 -4.55
C TYR A 79 19.92 0.13 -3.53
N PRO A 80 21.23 -0.23 -3.54
CA PRO A 80 22.20 0.16 -2.49
C PRO A 80 22.50 1.67 -2.43
N ASN A 81 22.15 2.41 -3.46
CA ASN A 81 22.46 3.85 -3.54
C ASN A 81 21.42 4.75 -2.84
N ASN A 82 20.38 4.17 -2.27
CA ASN A 82 19.33 4.91 -1.58
C ASN A 82 19.45 4.78 -0.06
N THR A 83 18.75 5.64 0.67
CA THR A 83 18.66 5.56 2.13
C THR A 83 17.48 4.68 2.54
N TRP A 84 17.75 3.62 3.31
CA TRP A 84 16.75 2.67 3.79
C TRP A 84 16.76 2.58 5.30
N ILE A 85 15.61 2.81 5.93
CA ILE A 85 15.47 2.94 7.39
C ILE A 85 14.43 1.94 7.89
N VAL A 86 14.82 1.11 8.85
CA VAL A 86 13.87 0.29 9.60
C VAL A 86 13.20 1.17 10.64
N ALA A 87 11.93 1.49 10.44
CA ALA A 87 11.14 2.26 11.40
C ALA A 87 9.64 2.09 11.19
N ASP A 88 8.91 2.16 12.29
CA ASP A 88 7.45 2.27 12.29
C ASP A 88 7.04 3.67 11.77
N ALA A 89 6.31 3.72 10.66
CA ALA A 89 5.88 4.96 10.03
C ALA A 89 5.04 5.84 10.98
N SER A 90 4.30 5.24 11.92
CA SER A 90 3.54 5.97 12.94
C SER A 90 4.44 6.70 13.93
N LYS A 91 5.67 6.25 14.11
CA LYS A 91 6.66 6.78 15.06
C LYS A 91 7.81 7.52 14.37
N TYR A 92 8.06 7.28 13.08
CA TYR A 92 9.15 7.92 12.34
C TYR A 92 9.07 9.43 12.42
N THR A 93 10.16 10.06 12.84
CA THR A 93 10.29 11.53 12.96
C THR A 93 11.60 11.99 12.34
N THR A 94 11.56 13.13 11.67
CA THR A 94 12.71 13.81 11.12
C THR A 94 12.43 15.31 10.99
N SER A 95 13.46 16.13 11.05
CA SER A 95 13.37 17.58 10.73
C SER A 95 13.38 17.85 9.22
N VAL A 96 13.78 16.86 8.43
CA VAL A 96 13.81 16.96 6.96
C VAL A 96 12.40 17.03 6.40
N LYS A 97 12.20 17.93 5.40
CA LYS A 97 10.98 18.00 4.59
C LYS A 97 11.27 17.39 3.22
N PHE A 98 10.25 16.78 2.65
CA PHE A 98 10.37 16.08 1.37
C PHE A 98 9.47 16.73 0.33
N ASP A 99 9.96 16.84 -0.88
CA ASP A 99 9.18 17.38 -2.00
C ASP A 99 8.05 16.43 -2.40
N ILE A 100 8.27 15.12 -2.21
CA ILE A 100 7.24 14.10 -2.35
C ILE A 100 7.27 13.21 -1.11
N VAL A 101 6.13 13.06 -0.45
CA VAL A 101 5.86 12.01 0.53
C VAL A 101 4.93 11.01 -0.14
N PHE A 102 5.42 9.81 -0.34
CA PHE A 102 4.74 8.75 -1.08
C PHE A 102 4.42 7.57 -0.16
N SER A 103 3.29 6.91 -0.40
CA SER A 103 2.96 5.64 0.27
C SER A 103 2.02 4.79 -0.59
N ASN A 104 2.39 3.55 -0.84
CA ASN A 104 1.57 2.60 -1.59
C ASN A 104 1.29 1.35 -0.76
N ALA A 105 0.01 1.04 -0.53
CA ALA A 105 -0.45 -0.17 0.16
C ALA A 105 0.14 -0.35 1.57
N THR A 106 0.29 0.74 2.33
CA THR A 106 0.90 0.74 3.66
C THR A 106 0.00 1.31 4.73
N ILE A 107 -0.62 2.48 4.49
CA ILE A 107 -1.31 3.19 5.58
C ILE A 107 -2.51 2.42 6.14
N GLN A 108 -3.11 1.49 5.40
CA GLN A 108 -4.19 0.64 5.90
C GLN A 108 -3.77 -0.25 7.10
N TRP A 109 -2.47 -0.40 7.34
CA TRP A 109 -1.91 -1.14 8.47
C TRP A 109 -1.65 -0.27 9.70
N ILE A 110 -1.79 1.05 9.55
CA ILE A 110 -1.45 2.04 10.58
C ILE A 110 -2.74 2.54 11.22
N PRO A 111 -2.91 2.47 12.53
CA PRO A 111 -4.08 3.03 13.21
C PRO A 111 -4.00 4.56 13.31
N HIS A 112 -5.11 5.21 13.72
CA HIS A 112 -5.18 6.64 14.05
C HIS A 112 -4.77 7.56 12.89
N HIS A 113 -5.49 7.45 11.76
CA HIS A 113 -5.19 8.18 10.54
C HIS A 113 -5.21 9.71 10.73
N GLU A 114 -6.01 10.26 11.64
CA GLU A 114 -6.00 11.69 11.97
C GLU A 114 -4.60 12.16 12.41
N LYS A 115 -3.94 11.37 13.27
CA LYS A 115 -2.57 11.66 13.72
C LYS A 115 -1.55 11.39 12.63
N LEU A 116 -1.74 10.30 11.89
CA LEU A 116 -0.86 9.92 10.78
C LEU A 116 -0.85 11.01 9.70
N PHE A 117 -2.02 11.46 9.22
CA PHE A 117 -2.11 12.47 8.15
C PHE A 117 -1.52 13.81 8.58
N LYS A 118 -1.72 14.24 9.83
CA LYS A 118 -1.06 15.42 10.38
C LYS A 118 0.46 15.30 10.39
N LYS A 119 0.98 14.11 10.70
CA LYS A 119 2.41 13.81 10.62
C LYS A 119 2.91 13.84 9.18
N LEU A 120 2.21 13.14 8.25
CA LEU A 120 2.58 13.12 6.83
C LEU A 120 2.58 14.52 6.23
N TYR A 121 1.56 15.34 6.52
CA TYR A 121 1.53 16.74 6.13
C TYR A 121 2.76 17.52 6.58
N ASN A 122 3.18 17.31 7.84
CA ASN A 122 4.36 17.95 8.40
C ASN A 122 5.67 17.49 7.75
N LEU A 123 5.71 16.34 7.09
CA LEU A 123 6.88 15.86 6.34
C LEU A 123 6.95 16.43 4.92
N VAL A 124 5.83 16.91 4.37
CA VAL A 124 5.79 17.53 3.05
C VAL A 124 6.39 18.93 3.11
N SER A 125 7.30 19.26 2.17
CA SER A 125 7.89 20.60 2.01
C SER A 125 6.85 21.60 1.49
N GLU A 126 7.16 22.89 1.57
CA GLU A 126 6.36 23.90 0.88
C GLU A 126 6.39 23.64 -0.63
N ASN A 127 5.24 23.69 -1.28
CA ASN A 127 4.98 23.29 -2.67
C ASN A 127 5.16 21.76 -2.93
N GLY A 128 5.34 20.96 -1.88
CA GLY A 128 5.47 19.51 -1.99
C GLY A 128 4.12 18.79 -2.12
N VAL A 129 4.20 17.49 -2.30
CA VAL A 129 3.07 16.61 -2.60
C VAL A 129 3.03 15.43 -1.64
N LEU A 130 1.83 15.12 -1.14
CA LEU A 130 1.50 13.84 -0.53
C LEU A 130 0.79 12.97 -1.56
N ALA A 131 1.28 11.76 -1.84
CA ALA A 131 0.67 10.83 -2.78
C ALA A 131 0.50 9.44 -2.14
N ILE A 132 -0.74 8.98 -2.04
CA ILE A 132 -1.08 7.75 -1.32
C ILE A 132 -1.99 6.85 -2.17
N SER A 133 -1.73 5.55 -2.13
CA SER A 133 -2.62 4.51 -2.63
C SER A 133 -2.91 3.48 -1.54
N VAL A 134 -4.19 3.16 -1.34
CA VAL A 134 -4.64 2.13 -0.40
C VAL A 134 -5.55 1.11 -1.09
N PRO A 135 -5.39 -0.20 -0.81
CA PRO A 135 -6.36 -1.19 -1.23
C PRO A 135 -7.68 -1.01 -0.46
N ARG A 136 -8.80 -1.15 -1.17
CA ARG A 136 -10.15 -1.25 -0.58
C ARG A 136 -10.48 -2.73 -0.37
N PHE A 137 -9.65 -3.37 0.44
CA PHE A 137 -9.76 -4.80 0.70
C PHE A 137 -11.10 -5.17 1.33
N ASP A 138 -11.64 -4.30 2.16
CA ASP A 138 -12.95 -4.39 2.79
C ASP A 138 -14.13 -4.49 1.81
N GLU A 139 -13.99 -3.94 0.60
CA GLU A 139 -15.02 -3.99 -0.45
C GLU A 139 -14.92 -5.23 -1.34
N MET A 140 -13.88 -6.04 -1.19
CA MET A 140 -13.63 -7.19 -2.04
C MET A 140 -14.31 -8.47 -1.50
N PRO A 141 -14.87 -9.35 -2.36
CA PRO A 141 -15.49 -10.59 -1.91
C PRO A 141 -14.56 -11.45 -1.03
N ILE A 142 -13.28 -11.53 -1.38
CA ILE A 142 -12.27 -12.29 -0.63
C ILE A 142 -12.17 -11.86 0.85
N SER A 143 -12.29 -10.58 1.15
CA SER A 143 -12.27 -10.09 2.54
C SER A 143 -13.44 -10.65 3.35
N LYS A 144 -14.64 -10.63 2.75
CA LYS A 144 -15.86 -11.18 3.38
C LYS A 144 -15.76 -12.68 3.58
N ILE A 145 -15.15 -13.38 2.62
CA ILE A 145 -14.93 -14.84 2.71
C ILE A 145 -13.96 -15.15 3.84
N ILE A 146 -12.83 -14.45 3.93
CA ILE A 146 -11.86 -14.63 5.02
C ILE A 146 -12.54 -14.38 6.38
N GLU A 147 -13.30 -13.31 6.52
CA GLU A 147 -14.04 -13.01 7.76
C GLU A 147 -15.09 -14.09 8.08
N LYS A 148 -15.82 -14.59 7.07
CA LYS A 148 -16.77 -15.69 7.23
C LYS A 148 -16.09 -16.96 7.78
N ILE A 149 -14.93 -17.31 7.21
CA ILE A 149 -14.13 -18.46 7.66
C ILE A 149 -13.61 -18.23 9.08
N ALA A 150 -13.03 -17.07 9.35
CA ALA A 150 -12.47 -16.71 10.65
C ALA A 150 -13.52 -16.75 11.78
N ASN A 151 -14.80 -16.49 11.47
CA ASN A 151 -15.90 -16.54 12.42
C ASN A 151 -16.48 -17.95 12.64
N LYS A 152 -15.98 -19.00 11.97
CA LYS A 152 -16.37 -20.38 12.27
C LYS A 152 -15.91 -20.79 13.67
N GLU A 153 -16.68 -21.64 14.34
CA GLU A 153 -16.46 -22.08 15.73
C GLU A 153 -15.00 -22.46 16.02
N LYS A 154 -14.37 -23.18 15.10
CA LYS A 154 -12.97 -23.64 15.26
C LYS A 154 -11.92 -22.57 15.10
N TRP A 155 -12.24 -21.42 14.46
CA TRP A 155 -11.30 -20.36 14.21
C TRP A 155 -11.52 -19.09 15.03
N LYS A 156 -12.77 -18.81 15.43
CA LYS A 156 -13.20 -17.53 15.99
C LYS A 156 -12.37 -17.04 17.19
N GLU A 157 -11.96 -17.96 18.07
CA GLU A 157 -11.21 -17.56 19.27
C GLU A 157 -9.76 -17.19 18.93
N VAL A 158 -9.09 -17.95 18.07
CA VAL A 158 -7.68 -17.69 17.71
C VAL A 158 -7.56 -16.50 16.76
N THR A 159 -8.58 -16.23 15.93
CA THR A 159 -8.58 -15.13 14.96
C THR A 159 -9.28 -13.85 15.47
N LYS A 160 -9.71 -13.84 16.73
CA LYS A 160 -10.42 -12.70 17.32
C LYS A 160 -9.64 -11.40 17.17
N GLY A 161 -10.27 -10.37 16.62
CA GLY A 161 -9.67 -9.04 16.39
C GLY A 161 -8.73 -8.94 15.19
N CYS A 162 -8.54 -10.02 14.39
CA CYS A 162 -7.69 -9.94 13.20
C CYS A 162 -8.24 -8.98 12.15
N SER A 163 -9.59 -8.90 12.01
CA SER A 163 -10.23 -7.97 11.08
C SER A 163 -10.00 -6.49 11.43
N GLU A 164 -9.72 -6.18 12.69
CA GLU A 164 -9.45 -4.82 13.17
C GLU A 164 -8.04 -4.33 12.84
N THR A 165 -7.17 -5.23 12.35
CA THR A 165 -5.79 -4.88 11.94
C THR A 165 -5.78 -3.93 10.73
N PHE A 166 -6.86 -3.94 9.94
CA PHE A 166 -7.01 -3.07 8.79
C PHE A 166 -7.81 -1.83 9.13
N THR A 167 -7.26 -0.67 8.80
CA THR A 167 -7.98 0.59 8.82
C THR A 167 -8.89 0.67 7.60
N ARG A 168 -10.20 0.91 7.82
CA ARG A 168 -11.25 0.88 6.79
C ARG A 168 -11.93 2.24 6.74
N PHE A 169 -11.31 3.21 6.06
CA PHE A 169 -11.89 4.53 5.85
C PHE A 169 -12.24 4.76 4.39
N ASN A 170 -13.34 5.44 4.14
CA ASN A 170 -13.80 5.84 2.82
C ASN A 170 -13.06 7.12 2.35
N TYR A 171 -13.33 7.53 1.12
CA TYR A 171 -12.70 8.72 0.55
C TYR A 171 -13.20 10.03 1.20
N GLU A 172 -14.42 10.07 1.72
CA GLU A 172 -14.95 11.23 2.46
C GLU A 172 -14.13 11.51 3.70
N PHE A 173 -13.81 10.47 4.49
CA PHE A 173 -12.94 10.59 5.66
C PHE A 173 -11.57 11.17 5.30
N TYR A 174 -10.93 10.66 4.23
CA TYR A 174 -9.64 11.17 3.80
C TYR A 174 -9.73 12.58 3.21
N TYR A 175 -10.84 12.93 2.56
CA TYR A 175 -11.09 14.27 2.09
C TYR A 175 -11.15 15.25 3.26
N ASP A 176 -11.89 14.91 4.32
CA ASP A 176 -12.00 15.75 5.52
C ASP A 176 -10.64 15.94 6.20
N LEU A 177 -9.77 14.90 6.20
CA LEU A 177 -8.42 15.00 6.74
C LEU A 177 -7.47 15.89 5.92
N THR A 178 -7.75 16.10 4.65
CA THR A 178 -6.78 16.75 3.73
C THR A 178 -7.26 18.08 3.19
N SER A 179 -8.56 18.31 3.04
CA SER A 179 -9.11 19.50 2.38
C SER A 179 -8.82 20.81 3.09
N GLY A 180 -8.58 20.80 4.41
CA GLY A 180 -8.20 21.98 5.18
C GLY A 180 -6.71 22.34 5.14
N ASP A 181 -5.85 21.37 4.87
CA ASP A 181 -4.40 21.48 4.97
C ASP A 181 -3.73 21.66 3.60
N TYR A 182 -4.31 21.06 2.54
CA TYR A 182 -3.75 21.09 1.19
C TYR A 182 -4.51 22.09 0.31
N GLN A 183 -3.79 22.82 -0.53
CA GLN A 183 -4.39 23.78 -1.47
C GLN A 183 -5.23 23.10 -2.56
N LYS A 184 -4.84 21.89 -2.96
CA LYS A 184 -5.57 21.05 -3.91
C LYS A 184 -5.48 19.60 -3.46
N VAL A 185 -6.59 18.88 -3.52
CA VAL A 185 -6.63 17.43 -3.30
C VAL A 185 -7.31 16.75 -4.49
N GLU A 186 -6.79 15.59 -4.86
CA GLU A 186 -7.36 14.74 -5.90
C GLU A 186 -7.63 13.35 -5.34
N PHE A 187 -8.79 12.79 -5.67
CA PHE A 187 -9.17 11.44 -5.30
C PHE A 187 -9.70 10.70 -6.52
N TRP A 188 -9.35 9.42 -6.63
CA TRP A 188 -9.99 8.52 -7.58
C TRP A 188 -9.90 7.07 -7.11
N GLN A 189 -10.70 6.22 -7.72
CA GLN A 189 -10.66 4.78 -7.51
C GLN A 189 -10.39 4.07 -8.81
N THR A 190 -9.72 2.92 -8.73
CA THR A 190 -9.45 2.05 -9.88
C THR A 190 -9.65 0.59 -9.46
N ASP A 191 -10.39 -0.14 -10.27
CA ASP A 191 -10.46 -1.60 -10.18
C ASP A 191 -9.43 -2.20 -11.14
N TYR A 192 -8.40 -2.81 -10.57
CA TYR A 192 -7.44 -3.61 -11.34
C TYR A 192 -8.00 -5.02 -11.50
N ILE A 193 -8.20 -5.46 -12.73
CA ILE A 193 -8.66 -6.83 -13.00
C ILE A 193 -7.43 -7.68 -13.30
N HIS A 194 -6.88 -8.29 -12.25
CA HIS A 194 -5.74 -9.19 -12.41
C HIS A 194 -6.19 -10.51 -13.03
N VAL A 195 -5.43 -11.00 -14.02
CA VAL A 195 -5.64 -12.30 -14.66
C VAL A 195 -4.68 -13.29 -14.01
N LEU A 196 -5.19 -14.17 -13.17
CA LEU A 196 -4.41 -15.14 -12.43
C LEU A 196 -4.53 -16.55 -13.01
N GLU A 197 -3.53 -17.38 -12.78
CA GLU A 197 -3.47 -18.75 -13.30
C GLU A 197 -4.54 -19.67 -12.68
N SER A 198 -4.94 -19.41 -11.44
CA SER A 198 -5.89 -20.24 -10.72
C SER A 198 -6.50 -19.52 -9.52
N GLN A 199 -7.53 -20.10 -8.94
CA GLN A 199 -8.12 -19.64 -7.67
C GLN A 199 -7.12 -19.76 -6.51
N SER A 200 -6.23 -20.76 -6.51
CA SER A 200 -5.18 -20.87 -5.49
C SER A 200 -4.19 -19.70 -5.53
N ALA A 201 -3.98 -19.07 -6.70
CA ALA A 201 -3.15 -17.86 -6.79
C ALA A 201 -3.79 -16.67 -6.04
N ILE A 202 -5.13 -16.59 -5.90
CA ILE A 202 -5.81 -15.60 -5.06
C ILE A 202 -5.50 -15.85 -3.58
N VAL A 203 -5.57 -17.12 -3.15
CA VAL A 203 -5.23 -17.51 -1.77
C VAL A 203 -3.78 -17.14 -1.48
N GLU A 204 -2.86 -17.52 -2.36
CA GLU A 204 -1.43 -17.20 -2.23
C GLU A 204 -1.14 -15.68 -2.22
N TRP A 205 -1.83 -14.90 -3.05
CA TRP A 205 -1.75 -13.44 -3.00
C TRP A 205 -2.16 -12.90 -1.64
N THR A 206 -3.31 -13.36 -1.14
CA THR A 206 -3.88 -12.84 0.10
C THR A 206 -3.19 -13.37 1.35
N SER A 207 -2.56 -14.55 1.32
CA SER A 207 -1.79 -15.09 2.45
C SER A 207 -0.60 -14.20 2.81
N SER A 208 -0.01 -13.52 1.82
CA SER A 208 1.06 -12.53 2.06
C SER A 208 0.56 -11.11 2.36
N THR A 209 -0.76 -10.87 2.42
CA THR A 209 -1.35 -9.55 2.64
C THR A 209 -2.60 -9.64 3.53
N GLY A 210 -3.79 -9.56 2.96
CA GLY A 210 -5.06 -9.48 3.67
C GLY A 210 -5.36 -10.64 4.63
N MET A 211 -4.84 -11.81 4.37
CA MET A 211 -5.02 -12.99 5.23
C MET A 211 -3.92 -13.13 6.30
N LYS A 212 -2.78 -12.42 6.12
CA LYS A 212 -1.62 -12.53 7.01
C LYS A 212 -1.95 -12.37 8.50
N PRO A 213 -2.74 -11.38 8.96
CA PRO A 213 -3.07 -11.24 10.38
C PRO A 213 -3.74 -12.47 10.99
N TYR A 214 -4.51 -13.20 10.20
CA TYR A 214 -5.15 -14.44 10.61
C TYR A 214 -4.15 -15.58 10.66
N LEU A 215 -3.35 -15.74 9.60
CA LEU A 215 -2.38 -16.82 9.48
C LEU A 215 -1.27 -16.72 10.52
N ASP A 216 -0.84 -15.52 10.91
CA ASP A 216 0.20 -15.30 11.93
C ASP A 216 -0.20 -15.80 13.33
N ARG A 217 -1.48 -16.15 13.55
CA ARG A 217 -1.98 -16.71 14.80
C ARG A 217 -2.18 -18.21 14.78
N LEU A 218 -1.99 -18.82 13.63
CA LEU A 218 -2.24 -20.24 13.37
C LEU A 218 -0.91 -21.02 13.32
N THR A 219 -0.96 -22.27 13.73
CA THR A 219 0.11 -23.24 13.47
C THR A 219 0.21 -23.55 11.97
N ASP A 220 1.30 -24.10 11.50
CA ASP A 220 1.48 -24.38 10.06
C ASP A 220 0.44 -25.34 9.50
N GLN A 221 -0.02 -26.31 10.31
CA GLN A 221 -1.10 -27.20 9.90
C GLN A 221 -2.46 -26.50 9.85
N GLU A 222 -2.71 -25.55 10.75
CA GLU A 222 -3.92 -24.77 10.77
C GLU A 222 -3.96 -23.76 9.63
N LYS A 223 -2.82 -23.14 9.25
CA LYS A 223 -2.72 -22.29 8.08
C LYS A 223 -3.21 -23.00 6.84
N LEU A 224 -2.69 -24.20 6.56
CA LEU A 224 -3.11 -24.98 5.39
C LEU A 224 -4.62 -25.24 5.40
N LYS A 225 -5.18 -25.63 6.55
CA LYS A 225 -6.62 -25.88 6.68
C LYS A 225 -7.44 -24.60 6.48
N PHE A 226 -6.98 -23.47 6.99
CA PHE A 226 -7.65 -22.19 6.83
C PHE A 226 -7.63 -21.74 5.36
N GLU A 227 -6.49 -21.86 4.70
CA GLU A 227 -6.31 -21.57 3.28
C GLU A 227 -7.15 -22.48 2.38
N ASP A 228 -7.24 -23.78 2.69
CA ASP A 228 -8.11 -24.73 1.98
C ASP A 228 -9.59 -24.35 2.08
N GLU A 229 -10.04 -23.90 3.26
CA GLU A 229 -11.42 -23.44 3.44
C GLU A 229 -11.70 -22.15 2.68
N VAL A 230 -10.75 -21.21 2.67
CA VAL A 230 -10.87 -20.00 1.85
C VAL A 230 -10.91 -20.38 0.38
N LEU A 231 -10.03 -21.28 -0.08
CA LEU A 231 -10.01 -21.77 -1.46
C LEU A 231 -11.34 -22.43 -1.87
N ALA A 232 -11.97 -23.19 -0.97
CA ALA A 232 -13.25 -23.81 -1.25
C ALA A 232 -14.38 -22.78 -1.44
N GLU A 233 -14.39 -21.72 -0.65
CA GLU A 233 -15.44 -20.68 -0.67
C GLU A 233 -15.29 -19.70 -1.83
N ILE A 234 -14.06 -19.35 -2.25
CA ILE A 234 -13.85 -18.34 -3.31
C ILE A 234 -14.34 -18.79 -4.69
N LYS A 235 -14.61 -20.09 -4.90
CA LYS A 235 -14.99 -20.65 -6.20
C LYS A 235 -16.26 -20.03 -6.79
N ILE A 236 -17.14 -19.54 -5.95
CA ILE A 236 -18.40 -18.91 -6.37
C ILE A 236 -18.14 -17.50 -6.85
N ASP A 237 -17.38 -16.71 -6.08
CA ASP A 237 -17.15 -15.29 -6.38
C ASP A 237 -16.06 -15.08 -7.43
N TYR A 238 -15.18 -16.07 -7.62
CA TYR A 238 -14.07 -16.01 -8.58
C TYR A 238 -14.11 -17.23 -9.53
N PRO A 239 -15.07 -17.29 -10.45
CA PRO A 239 -15.23 -18.43 -11.36
C PRO A 239 -14.06 -18.55 -12.35
N VAL A 240 -13.74 -19.79 -12.68
CA VAL A 240 -12.76 -20.09 -13.73
C VAL A 240 -13.33 -19.70 -15.09
N GLN A 241 -12.57 -18.96 -15.88
CA GLN A 241 -12.93 -18.51 -17.21
C GLN A 241 -12.73 -19.62 -18.26
N THR A 242 -13.24 -19.43 -19.48
CA THR A 242 -13.16 -20.41 -20.57
C THR A 242 -11.72 -20.80 -20.94
N ASN A 243 -10.75 -19.92 -20.69
CA ASN A 243 -9.32 -20.16 -20.91
C ASN A 243 -8.58 -20.67 -19.66
N SER A 244 -9.32 -21.20 -18.67
CA SER A 244 -8.80 -21.71 -17.40
C SER A 244 -8.16 -20.66 -16.48
N LYS A 245 -8.22 -19.37 -16.80
CA LYS A 245 -7.76 -18.29 -15.94
C LYS A 245 -8.84 -17.85 -14.95
N VAL A 246 -8.45 -17.06 -13.97
CA VAL A 246 -9.34 -16.47 -12.98
C VAL A 246 -9.15 -14.96 -12.95
N LEU A 247 -10.24 -14.22 -12.93
CA LEU A 247 -10.20 -12.77 -12.79
C LEU A 247 -10.27 -12.41 -11.32
N PHE A 248 -9.32 -11.57 -10.89
CA PHE A 248 -9.23 -11.08 -9.52
C PHE A 248 -9.33 -9.55 -9.52
N PRO A 249 -10.56 -8.99 -9.38
CA PRO A 249 -10.76 -7.56 -9.23
C PRO A 249 -10.13 -7.08 -7.92
N PHE A 250 -9.28 -6.06 -8.02
CA PHE A 250 -8.59 -5.48 -6.87
C PHE A 250 -8.78 -3.97 -6.86
N ARG A 251 -9.67 -3.49 -6.00
CA ARG A 251 -10.00 -2.07 -5.88
C ARG A 251 -8.96 -1.31 -5.08
N ARG A 252 -8.60 -0.12 -5.58
CA ARG A 252 -7.71 0.82 -4.91
C ARG A 252 -8.29 2.22 -4.88
N LEU A 253 -8.13 2.88 -3.74
CA LEU A 253 -8.33 4.31 -3.57
C LEU A 253 -6.98 5.01 -3.68
N PHE A 254 -6.97 6.11 -4.40
CA PHE A 254 -5.82 6.99 -4.60
C PHE A 254 -6.14 8.39 -4.09
N MET A 255 -5.13 9.05 -3.55
CA MET A 255 -5.22 10.46 -3.16
C MET A 255 -3.90 11.17 -3.42
N ILE A 256 -4.01 12.43 -3.86
CA ILE A 256 -2.87 13.34 -4.00
C ILE A 256 -3.25 14.66 -3.33
N GLY A 257 -2.42 15.12 -2.40
CA GLY A 257 -2.54 16.44 -1.77
C GLY A 257 -1.36 17.33 -2.16
N TYR A 258 -1.65 18.51 -2.72
CA TYR A 258 -0.67 19.52 -3.07
C TYR A 258 -0.65 20.59 -1.99
N LYS A 259 0.47 20.74 -1.27
CA LYS A 259 0.56 21.63 -0.10
C LYS A 259 0.49 23.11 -0.46
N SER A 260 1.13 23.49 -1.55
CA SER A 260 0.99 24.81 -2.19
C SER A 260 1.20 24.64 -3.69
N LEU A 261 0.45 25.41 -4.48
CA LEU A 261 0.71 25.51 -5.92
C LEU A 261 1.33 26.90 -6.14
N LYS A 262 2.61 27.00 -6.41
CA LYS A 262 3.15 28.24 -6.94
C LYS A 262 2.37 28.55 -8.20
N SER A 263 1.64 29.66 -8.20
CA SER A 263 1.10 30.20 -9.43
C SER A 263 2.27 30.34 -10.40
N ILE A 264 2.20 29.69 -11.55
CA ILE A 264 3.04 30.04 -12.69
C ILE A 264 2.61 31.46 -13.01
N ALA A 265 3.33 32.46 -12.50
CA ALA A 265 3.20 33.82 -12.97
C ALA A 265 3.47 33.73 -14.47
N LYS A 266 2.40 33.96 -15.25
CA LYS A 266 2.53 34.20 -16.68
C LYS A 266 3.57 35.31 -16.82
N GLN A 267 4.77 34.98 -17.29
CA GLN A 267 5.65 35.92 -17.90
C GLN A 267 5.05 36.27 -19.28
N ASP A 268 3.92 36.93 -19.27
CA ASP A 268 3.43 37.71 -20.41
C ASP A 268 4.20 39.05 -20.36
N GLY A 269 5.46 39.00 -20.68
CA GLY A 269 6.25 40.15 -21.06
C GLY A 269 6.04 40.40 -22.55
N VAL A 270 4.94 41.08 -22.88
CA VAL A 270 4.82 41.77 -24.16
C VAL A 270 5.66 43.01 -24.03
N ASN A 271 6.66 43.10 -24.89
CA ASN A 271 7.12 44.37 -25.50
C ASN A 271 7.48 44.10 -26.95
#